data_24aa5e03eca76d0051892123d5d3fa51
#
_entry.id   24aa5e03eca76d0051892123d5d3fa51
#
_cell.length_a   1.000
_cell.length_b   1.000
_cell.length_c   1.000
_cell.angle_alpha   90.00
_cell.angle_beta   90.00
_cell.angle_gamma   90.00
#
_symmetry.space_group_name_H-M   'P 1'
#
loop_
_entity.id
_entity.type
_entity.pdbx_description
1 polymer ?
#
loop_
_entity_poly.entity_id
_entity_poly.type
_entity_poly.pdbx_seq_one_letter_code
_entity_poly.pdbx_strand_id
1 'polypeptide(L)'
;MSDYVYDYLIVGGGMAGLHIARLLAKKYPDRSICIVEKYGGFGGRVETFVPRDKPTLHYESGAGRIGDQHKMIAEYVKEFGLTKAYIKAHITHRHVEENGSLTVGENSFTEIIGQMLSDLPSGIKAQLHTMTIKEACATAYGSAIVDRVFSEFGYKAETEVLRADIAFDTFNGFMGEKGTYYVVVEGLSEIPRRLAKDNLEMGVRLVTNVTVRDLAKEGDCWKVAGVCMEKPWSSRAKRVIFAVTRNALAQIPMFAGKWMVTGVRMEPLVRIYARFPLAKGKPWFHDVGHTTTNNVIRYVIPINPAEGLIMISYTDASDALHWIGKPKEERQKEIMLEIRRLFPEKEIPEPEHWSYHPWADGCSYWLPYPVGPLDARKAQHEVHYPYPATAPNVYVCGESWSCCQTWMEGAVRNAQGLFDEHL
;
A
#
# COMPACT_ATOMS: atom_id res chain seq x y z
N MET A 1 13.61 31.34 15.45
CA MET A 1 13.78 30.24 14.46
C MET A 1 15.25 29.86 14.51
N SER A 2 15.60 28.61 14.58
CA SER A 2 17.02 28.16 14.63
C SER A 2 17.65 28.41 13.27
N ASP A 3 18.82 29.09 13.24
CA ASP A 3 19.64 29.27 12.02
C ASP A 3 20.35 27.98 11.58
N TYR A 4 19.95 26.86 12.18
CA TYR A 4 20.55 25.55 11.91
C TYR A 4 20.18 25.05 10.50
N VAL A 5 21.18 24.63 9.75
CA VAL A 5 21.04 24.05 8.40
C VAL A 5 21.43 22.58 8.46
N TYR A 6 20.47 21.69 8.19
CA TYR A 6 20.74 20.26 8.09
C TYR A 6 21.53 19.94 6.81
N ASP A 7 22.38 18.91 6.84
CA ASP A 7 22.96 18.38 5.61
C ASP A 7 21.88 17.69 4.75
N TYR A 8 20.95 16.95 5.43
CA TYR A 8 19.82 16.29 4.81
C TYR A 8 18.52 16.52 5.59
N LEU A 9 17.47 16.95 4.92
CA LEU A 9 16.13 16.96 5.43
C LEU A 9 15.27 15.99 4.60
N ILE A 10 14.68 15.00 5.27
CA ILE A 10 13.82 13.99 4.67
C ILE A 10 12.38 14.31 5.06
N VAL A 11 11.52 14.49 4.07
CA VAL A 11 10.09 14.74 4.24
C VAL A 11 9.35 13.41 4.05
N GLY A 12 8.74 12.94 5.13
CA GLY A 12 8.02 11.66 5.20
C GLY A 12 8.79 10.59 5.99
N GLY A 13 8.16 10.09 7.03
CA GLY A 13 8.68 9.06 7.96
C GLY A 13 8.09 7.67 7.73
N GLY A 14 7.71 7.34 6.47
CA GLY A 14 7.34 6.00 6.05
C GLY A 14 8.57 5.11 5.81
N MET A 15 8.35 3.89 5.29
CA MET A 15 9.42 2.91 5.03
C MET A 15 10.56 3.47 4.18
N ALA A 16 10.26 4.22 3.11
CA ALA A 16 11.29 4.84 2.25
C ALA A 16 12.13 5.88 3.00
N GLY A 17 11.50 6.79 3.75
CA GLY A 17 12.19 7.85 4.49
C GLY A 17 13.04 7.31 5.63
N LEU A 18 12.56 6.31 6.38
CA LEU A 18 13.31 5.65 7.43
C LEU A 18 14.50 4.86 6.87
N HIS A 19 14.31 4.17 5.73
CA HIS A 19 15.36 3.41 5.08
C HIS A 19 16.49 4.32 4.57
N ILE A 20 16.15 5.38 3.82
CA ILE A 20 17.17 6.26 3.24
C ILE A 20 17.92 7.05 4.32
N ALA A 21 17.25 7.45 5.41
CA ALA A 21 17.90 8.09 6.56
C ALA A 21 18.95 7.16 7.20
N ARG A 22 18.61 5.87 7.38
CA ARG A 22 19.52 4.86 7.92
C ARG A 22 20.74 4.66 7.03
N LEU A 23 20.56 4.62 5.71
CA LEU A 23 21.66 4.50 4.75
C LEU A 23 22.60 5.73 4.83
N LEU A 24 22.01 6.93 4.85
CA LEU A 24 22.77 8.18 4.96
C LEU A 24 23.53 8.27 6.27
N ALA A 25 22.92 7.91 7.40
CA ALA A 25 23.56 7.93 8.71
C ALA A 25 24.72 6.92 8.80
N LYS A 26 24.58 5.74 8.20
CA LYS A 26 25.67 4.75 8.11
C LYS A 26 26.82 5.22 7.24
N LYS A 27 26.54 5.83 6.08
CA LYS A 27 27.57 6.28 5.13
C LYS A 27 28.25 7.57 5.57
N TYR A 28 27.50 8.45 6.24
CA TYR A 28 27.95 9.79 6.62
C TYR A 28 27.62 10.08 8.10
N PRO A 29 28.32 9.45 9.06
CA PRO A 29 28.00 9.57 10.48
C PRO A 29 28.14 10.99 11.03
N ASP A 30 28.95 11.84 10.41
CA ASP A 30 29.16 13.23 10.82
C ASP A 30 28.17 14.22 10.20
N ARG A 31 27.23 13.76 9.35
CA ARG A 31 26.25 14.63 8.72
C ARG A 31 24.99 14.74 9.55
N SER A 32 24.46 15.95 9.58
CA SER A 32 23.19 16.21 10.25
C SER A 32 22.00 15.80 9.38
N ILE A 33 21.19 14.86 9.87
CA ILE A 33 20.03 14.32 9.17
C ILE A 33 18.79 14.55 10.02
N CYS A 34 17.70 15.02 9.38
CA CYS A 34 16.41 15.19 10.02
C CYS A 34 15.31 14.56 9.17
N ILE A 35 14.42 13.80 9.81
CA ILE A 35 13.16 13.33 9.21
C ILE A 35 12.02 14.15 9.81
N VAL A 36 11.14 14.68 8.96
CA VAL A 36 9.88 15.31 9.35
C VAL A 36 8.70 14.49 8.88
N GLU A 37 7.76 14.19 9.77
CA GLU A 37 6.58 13.36 9.50
C GLU A 37 5.29 14.14 9.82
N LYS A 38 4.28 13.99 8.96
CA LYS A 38 2.99 14.67 9.08
C LYS A 38 2.17 14.17 10.28
N TYR A 39 2.23 12.88 10.55
CA TYR A 39 1.45 12.24 11.62
C TYR A 39 2.24 12.17 12.93
N GLY A 40 1.58 11.72 14.00
CA GLY A 40 2.20 11.57 15.32
C GLY A 40 3.13 10.37 15.47
N GLY A 41 3.29 9.54 14.43
CA GLY A 41 4.12 8.33 14.45
C GLY A 41 4.79 8.08 13.10
N PHE A 42 5.81 7.22 13.11
CA PHE A 42 6.55 6.78 11.93
C PHE A 42 6.02 5.43 11.42
N GLY A 43 6.18 5.17 10.11
CA GLY A 43 5.75 3.93 9.46
C GLY A 43 4.87 4.16 8.23
N GLY A 44 4.18 5.30 8.16
CA GLY A 44 3.31 5.65 7.04
C GLY A 44 2.12 4.68 6.93
N ARG A 45 2.02 3.96 5.82
CA ARG A 45 0.96 2.96 5.55
C ARG A 45 1.23 1.56 6.14
N VAL A 46 2.23 1.41 6.98
CA VAL A 46 2.49 0.19 7.76
C VAL A 46 1.95 0.41 9.16
N GLU A 47 0.80 -0.17 9.45
CA GLU A 47 0.11 0.02 10.72
C GLU A 47 -0.46 -1.29 11.23
N THR A 48 -0.02 -1.68 12.42
CA THR A 48 -0.60 -2.75 13.21
C THR A 48 -1.54 -2.12 14.24
N PHE A 49 -2.82 -2.42 14.13
CA PHE A 49 -3.84 -1.89 15.03
C PHE A 49 -4.00 -2.78 16.27
N VAL A 50 -4.09 -2.12 17.44
CA VAL A 50 -4.35 -2.78 18.73
C VAL A 50 -5.67 -2.25 19.29
N PRO A 51 -6.74 -3.06 19.39
CA PRO A 51 -8.01 -2.65 19.96
C PRO A 51 -7.87 -2.21 21.43
N ARG A 52 -8.45 -1.08 21.79
CA ARG A 52 -8.37 -0.55 23.16
C ARG A 52 -9.02 -1.45 24.20
N ASP A 53 -10.09 -2.11 23.82
CA ASP A 53 -10.84 -3.05 24.67
C ASP A 53 -10.15 -4.42 24.81
N LYS A 54 -9.17 -4.72 23.97
CA LYS A 54 -8.41 -5.97 23.99
C LYS A 54 -6.95 -5.78 23.62
N PRO A 55 -6.11 -5.24 24.50
CA PRO A 55 -4.70 -4.89 24.19
C PRO A 55 -3.79 -6.09 23.83
N THR A 56 -4.24 -7.31 24.10
CA THR A 56 -3.53 -8.55 23.71
C THR A 56 -3.79 -8.96 22.26
N LEU A 57 -4.78 -8.37 21.62
CA LEU A 57 -5.11 -8.60 20.23
C LEU A 57 -4.49 -7.51 19.34
N HIS A 58 -3.95 -7.92 18.21
CA HIS A 58 -3.53 -6.98 17.16
C HIS A 58 -3.76 -7.57 15.79
N TYR A 59 -3.82 -6.72 14.79
CA TYR A 59 -3.95 -7.09 13.37
C TYR A 59 -3.52 -5.94 12.46
N GLU A 60 -3.24 -6.24 11.20
CA GLU A 60 -2.74 -5.27 10.25
C GLU A 60 -3.86 -4.40 9.66
N SER A 61 -3.88 -3.12 9.99
CA SER A 61 -4.81 -2.13 9.40
C SER A 61 -4.28 -1.52 8.10
N GLY A 62 -2.96 -1.50 7.92
CA GLY A 62 -2.25 -1.04 6.74
C GLY A 62 -1.70 -2.17 5.88
N ALA A 63 -0.39 -2.18 5.59
CA ALA A 63 0.29 -3.30 4.93
C ALA A 63 -0.02 -4.61 5.65
N GLY A 64 -0.35 -5.68 4.91
CA GLY A 64 -0.95 -6.85 5.55
C GLY A 64 -0.14 -8.14 5.48
N ARG A 65 0.89 -8.21 4.63
CA ARG A 65 1.69 -9.43 4.44
C ARG A 65 3.01 -9.12 3.74
N ILE A 66 3.95 -10.04 3.82
CA ILE A 66 5.24 -10.00 3.14
C ILE A 66 5.35 -11.27 2.28
N GLY A 67 5.77 -11.14 1.02
CA GLY A 67 6.07 -12.27 0.16
C GLY A 67 7.55 -12.66 0.24
N ASP A 68 7.88 -13.91 -0.05
CA ASP A 68 9.27 -14.39 -0.04
C ASP A 68 10.17 -13.68 -1.08
N GLN A 69 9.57 -13.08 -2.11
CA GLN A 69 10.24 -12.24 -3.10
C GLN A 69 10.58 -10.83 -2.57
N HIS A 70 10.05 -10.41 -1.43
CA HIS A 70 10.32 -9.11 -0.79
C HIS A 70 11.64 -9.17 0.00
N LYS A 71 12.77 -9.19 -0.73
CA LYS A 71 14.09 -9.51 -0.16
C LYS A 71 14.57 -8.48 0.85
N MET A 72 14.39 -7.18 0.56
CA MET A 72 14.85 -6.12 1.44
C MET A 72 14.01 -6.04 2.74
N ILE A 73 12.70 -6.25 2.64
CA ILE A 73 11.85 -6.33 3.83
C ILE A 73 12.16 -7.60 4.63
N ALA A 74 12.41 -8.74 3.95
CA ALA A 74 12.79 -9.98 4.62
C ALA A 74 14.14 -9.86 5.37
N GLU A 75 15.08 -9.06 4.86
CA GLU A 75 16.32 -8.72 5.57
C GLU A 75 16.04 -7.96 6.87
N TYR A 76 15.14 -6.98 6.87
CA TYR A 76 14.72 -6.30 8.09
C TYR A 76 14.05 -7.24 9.10
N VAL A 77 13.17 -8.13 8.64
CA VAL A 77 12.54 -9.13 9.50
C VAL A 77 13.62 -10.00 10.18
N LYS A 78 14.63 -10.43 9.42
CA LYS A 78 15.76 -11.21 9.93
C LYS A 78 16.66 -10.40 10.88
N GLU A 79 17.06 -9.20 10.46
CA GLU A 79 17.96 -8.32 11.23
C GLU A 79 17.34 -7.96 12.59
N PHE A 80 16.05 -7.69 12.61
CA PHE A 80 15.33 -7.37 13.83
C PHE A 80 14.88 -8.58 14.63
N GLY A 81 15.15 -9.80 14.20
CA GLY A 81 14.78 -11.03 14.90
C GLY A 81 13.26 -11.17 15.05
N LEU A 82 12.48 -10.75 14.03
CA LEU A 82 11.03 -10.84 14.04
C LEU A 82 10.55 -12.22 13.62
N THR A 83 9.44 -12.69 14.21
CA THR A 83 8.92 -14.03 14.02
C THR A 83 7.99 -14.09 12.81
N LYS A 84 8.28 -14.97 11.83
CA LYS A 84 7.43 -15.20 10.66
C LYS A 84 6.31 -16.17 10.98
N ALA A 85 5.08 -15.83 10.62
CA ALA A 85 3.95 -16.74 10.59
C ALA A 85 3.43 -16.85 9.15
N TYR A 86 3.62 -18.01 8.52
CA TYR A 86 3.23 -18.24 7.13
C TYR A 86 1.72 -18.35 6.96
N ILE A 87 1.21 -17.69 5.92
CA ILE A 87 -0.21 -17.69 5.57
C ILE A 87 -0.47 -18.91 4.68
N LYS A 88 -1.47 -19.71 5.03
CA LYS A 88 -1.93 -20.81 4.16
C LYS A 88 -2.70 -20.24 2.97
N ALA A 89 -2.26 -20.56 1.77
CA ALA A 89 -2.81 -20.03 0.53
C ALA A 89 -3.99 -20.86 0.00
N HIS A 90 -4.96 -21.20 0.85
CA HIS A 90 -6.19 -21.83 0.37
C HIS A 90 -7.27 -20.76 0.22
N ILE A 91 -7.65 -20.44 -1.01
CA ILE A 91 -8.66 -19.44 -1.34
C ILE A 91 -9.89 -20.17 -1.86
N THR A 92 -11.03 -19.94 -1.21
CA THR A 92 -12.33 -20.33 -1.74
C THR A 92 -13.00 -19.16 -2.42
N HIS A 93 -13.86 -19.44 -3.39
CA HIS A 93 -14.62 -18.44 -4.10
C HIS A 93 -16.11 -18.63 -3.87
N ARG A 94 -16.84 -17.53 -3.59
CA ARG A 94 -18.29 -17.52 -3.42
C ARG A 94 -18.89 -16.44 -4.32
N HIS A 95 -19.54 -16.88 -5.36
CA HIS A 95 -20.19 -16.03 -6.36
C HIS A 95 -21.70 -16.01 -6.17
N VAL A 96 -22.27 -14.82 -6.04
CA VAL A 96 -23.72 -14.62 -6.03
C VAL A 96 -24.16 -14.27 -7.45
N GLU A 97 -24.96 -15.15 -8.06
CA GLU A 97 -25.51 -14.94 -9.39
C GLU A 97 -26.59 -13.84 -9.39
N GLU A 98 -26.93 -13.29 -10.55
CA GLU A 98 -27.97 -12.26 -10.68
C GLU A 98 -29.33 -12.73 -10.17
N ASN A 99 -29.66 -14.01 -10.31
CA ASN A 99 -30.89 -14.63 -9.79
C ASN A 99 -30.85 -14.89 -8.26
N GLY A 100 -29.75 -14.55 -7.59
CA GLY A 100 -29.54 -14.75 -6.16
C GLY A 100 -29.02 -16.13 -5.76
N SER A 101 -28.77 -17.04 -6.71
CA SER A 101 -28.16 -18.34 -6.39
C SER A 101 -26.67 -18.17 -6.05
N LEU A 102 -26.12 -19.06 -5.21
CA LEU A 102 -24.74 -19.04 -4.77
C LEU A 102 -23.96 -20.19 -5.42
N THR A 103 -22.87 -19.85 -6.11
CA THR A 103 -21.87 -20.81 -6.61
C THR A 103 -20.65 -20.76 -5.69
N VAL A 104 -20.19 -21.95 -5.24
CA VAL A 104 -18.98 -22.09 -4.41
C VAL A 104 -17.96 -22.92 -5.16
N GLY A 105 -16.72 -22.45 -5.21
CA GLY A 105 -15.64 -23.13 -5.92
C GLY A 105 -14.25 -22.79 -5.36
N GLU A 106 -13.26 -23.55 -5.83
CA GLU A 106 -11.84 -23.32 -5.58
C GLU A 106 -11.20 -22.85 -6.89
N ASN A 107 -11.40 -21.59 -7.25
CA ASN A 107 -10.86 -21.04 -8.47
C ASN A 107 -9.82 -19.96 -8.17
N SER A 108 -8.66 -20.10 -8.78
CA SER A 108 -7.63 -19.09 -8.78
C SER A 108 -7.84 -18.09 -9.89
N PHE A 109 -8.54 -17.00 -9.60
CA PHE A 109 -8.67 -15.92 -10.59
C PHE A 109 -7.33 -15.24 -10.89
N THR A 110 -6.40 -15.25 -9.94
CA THR A 110 -5.02 -14.77 -10.18
C THR A 110 -4.32 -15.63 -11.23
N GLU A 111 -4.47 -16.96 -11.17
CA GLU A 111 -3.90 -17.87 -12.18
C GLU A 111 -4.59 -17.69 -13.54
N ILE A 112 -5.93 -17.59 -13.56
CA ILE A 112 -6.70 -17.38 -14.79
C ILE A 112 -6.24 -16.07 -15.47
N ILE A 113 -6.16 -14.97 -14.73
CA ILE A 113 -5.68 -13.69 -15.26
C ILE A 113 -4.22 -13.80 -15.73
N GLY A 114 -3.37 -14.46 -14.96
CA GLY A 114 -1.97 -14.72 -15.33
C GLY A 114 -1.88 -15.51 -16.65
N GLN A 115 -2.71 -16.52 -16.84
CA GLN A 115 -2.76 -17.29 -18.08
C GLN A 115 -3.28 -16.43 -19.25
N MET A 116 -4.37 -15.69 -19.05
CA MET A 116 -4.90 -14.75 -20.07
C MET A 116 -3.81 -13.77 -20.52
N LEU A 117 -3.04 -13.20 -19.57
CA LEU A 117 -1.93 -12.30 -19.87
C LEU A 117 -0.79 -13.00 -20.62
N SER A 118 -0.45 -14.23 -20.25
CA SER A 118 0.56 -15.04 -20.94
C SER A 118 0.18 -15.35 -22.39
N ASP A 119 -1.09 -15.56 -22.64
CA ASP A 119 -1.60 -15.96 -23.96
C ASP A 119 -1.98 -14.77 -24.85
N LEU A 120 -1.76 -13.52 -24.38
CA LEU A 120 -2.04 -12.33 -25.20
C LEU A 120 -1.27 -12.36 -26.52
N PRO A 121 -1.91 -11.97 -27.65
CA PRO A 121 -1.24 -11.79 -28.94
C PRO A 121 -0.05 -10.82 -28.86
N SER A 122 1.00 -11.09 -29.63
CA SER A 122 2.24 -10.28 -29.63
C SER A 122 1.99 -8.79 -29.94
N GLY A 123 1.04 -8.48 -30.82
CA GLY A 123 0.64 -7.10 -31.12
C GLY A 123 0.07 -6.35 -29.92
N ILE A 124 -0.69 -7.03 -29.04
CA ILE A 124 -1.22 -6.46 -27.80
C ILE A 124 -0.07 -6.33 -26.78
N LYS A 125 0.76 -7.37 -26.65
CA LYS A 125 1.93 -7.35 -25.74
C LYS A 125 2.87 -6.15 -26.00
N ALA A 126 3.04 -5.78 -27.26
CA ALA A 126 3.86 -4.63 -27.64
C ALA A 126 3.28 -3.27 -27.16
N GLN A 127 1.99 -3.22 -26.80
CA GLN A 127 1.26 -2.01 -26.43
C GLN A 127 0.81 -1.99 -24.96
N LEU A 128 1.23 -2.92 -24.12
CA LEU A 128 0.79 -3.02 -22.71
C LEU A 128 1.03 -1.74 -21.89
N HIS A 129 1.99 -0.92 -22.27
CA HIS A 129 2.25 0.38 -21.65
C HIS A 129 1.18 1.43 -21.90
N THR A 130 0.26 1.21 -22.88
CA THR A 130 -0.80 2.17 -23.26
C THR A 130 -2.17 1.83 -22.68
N MET A 131 -2.33 0.74 -21.97
CA MET A 131 -3.62 0.22 -21.51
C MET A 131 -3.50 -0.47 -20.15
N THR A 132 -4.62 -0.72 -19.51
CA THR A 132 -4.74 -1.57 -18.33
C THR A 132 -4.80 -3.05 -18.73
N ILE A 133 -4.61 -3.99 -17.76
CA ILE A 133 -4.73 -5.42 -18.09
C ILE A 133 -6.16 -5.80 -18.48
N LYS A 134 -7.18 -5.16 -17.89
CA LYS A 134 -8.58 -5.39 -18.25
C LYS A 134 -8.84 -5.01 -19.71
N GLU A 135 -8.32 -3.86 -20.15
CA GLU A 135 -8.43 -3.42 -21.55
C GLU A 135 -7.65 -4.33 -22.51
N ALA A 136 -6.44 -4.76 -22.14
CA ALA A 136 -5.64 -5.70 -22.95
C ALA A 136 -6.36 -7.05 -23.13
N CYS A 137 -6.87 -7.60 -22.04
CA CYS A 137 -7.65 -8.83 -22.08
C CYS A 137 -8.97 -8.67 -22.85
N ALA A 138 -9.69 -7.56 -22.68
CA ALA A 138 -10.94 -7.31 -23.40
C ALA A 138 -10.72 -7.21 -24.92
N THR A 139 -9.59 -6.64 -25.33
CA THR A 139 -9.19 -6.60 -26.75
C THR A 139 -8.92 -7.99 -27.33
N ALA A 140 -8.34 -8.91 -26.52
CA ALA A 140 -8.00 -10.25 -26.96
C ALA A 140 -9.17 -11.25 -26.88
N TYR A 141 -9.99 -11.18 -25.84
CA TYR A 141 -10.95 -12.24 -25.46
C TYR A 141 -12.42 -11.76 -25.49
N GLY A 142 -12.66 -10.45 -25.66
CA GLY A 142 -13.99 -9.84 -25.60
C GLY A 142 -14.40 -9.44 -24.18
N SER A 143 -15.16 -8.34 -24.10
CA SER A 143 -15.53 -7.71 -22.82
C SER A 143 -16.36 -8.61 -21.92
N ALA A 144 -17.31 -9.38 -22.45
CA ALA A 144 -18.19 -10.22 -21.63
C ALA A 144 -17.43 -11.29 -20.82
N ILE A 145 -16.41 -11.93 -21.43
CA ILE A 145 -15.56 -12.92 -20.75
C ILE A 145 -14.71 -12.22 -19.67
N VAL A 146 -14.12 -11.10 -20.04
CA VAL A 146 -13.22 -10.35 -19.17
C VAL A 146 -13.97 -9.76 -17.98
N ASP A 147 -15.14 -9.15 -18.19
CA ASP A 147 -15.95 -8.60 -17.11
C ASP A 147 -16.33 -9.69 -16.09
N ARG A 148 -16.69 -10.89 -16.55
CA ARG A 148 -16.97 -12.01 -15.67
C ARG A 148 -15.73 -12.41 -14.85
N VAL A 149 -14.59 -12.69 -15.48
CA VAL A 149 -13.35 -13.12 -14.79
C VAL A 149 -12.87 -12.05 -13.83
N PHE A 150 -12.87 -10.78 -14.25
CA PHE A 150 -12.35 -9.68 -13.43
C PHE A 150 -13.32 -9.24 -12.33
N SER A 151 -14.62 -9.51 -12.45
CA SER A 151 -15.58 -9.29 -11.36
C SER A 151 -15.30 -10.18 -10.16
N GLU A 152 -14.67 -11.32 -10.37
CA GLU A 152 -14.31 -12.30 -9.34
C GLU A 152 -12.96 -12.01 -8.67
N PHE A 153 -12.12 -11.21 -9.32
CA PHE A 153 -10.84 -10.79 -8.77
C PHE A 153 -11.02 -9.60 -7.83
N GLY A 154 -10.57 -9.76 -6.59
CA GLY A 154 -10.87 -8.82 -5.51
C GLY A 154 -10.16 -7.48 -5.57
N TYR A 155 -9.12 -7.30 -6.43
CA TYR A 155 -8.35 -6.06 -6.54
C TYR A 155 -8.64 -5.37 -7.87
N LYS A 156 -9.46 -4.32 -7.84
CA LYS A 156 -9.82 -3.58 -9.05
C LYS A 156 -8.72 -2.66 -9.53
N ALA A 157 -7.98 -2.05 -8.64
CA ALA A 157 -6.98 -1.07 -9.03
C ALA A 157 -5.83 -1.68 -9.84
N GLU A 158 -5.39 -2.90 -9.53
CA GLU A 158 -4.39 -3.63 -10.32
C GLU A 158 -4.89 -3.97 -11.73
N THR A 159 -6.19 -4.14 -11.90
CA THR A 159 -6.78 -4.57 -13.18
C THR A 159 -7.29 -3.40 -14.04
N GLU A 160 -7.81 -2.34 -13.40
CA GLU A 160 -8.53 -1.25 -14.08
C GLU A 160 -7.77 0.10 -14.05
N VAL A 161 -6.68 0.22 -13.28
CA VAL A 161 -5.93 1.48 -13.11
C VAL A 161 -4.46 1.33 -13.49
N LEU A 162 -3.81 0.29 -12.99
CA LEU A 162 -2.39 0.04 -13.24
C LEU A 162 -2.17 -0.29 -14.72
N ARG A 163 -1.15 0.33 -15.31
CA ARG A 163 -0.72 0.01 -16.69
C ARG A 163 -0.31 -1.46 -16.82
N ALA A 164 -0.68 -2.06 -17.95
CA ALA A 164 -0.64 -3.51 -18.10
C ALA A 164 0.78 -4.10 -18.09
N ASP A 165 1.82 -3.40 -18.55
CA ASP A 165 3.20 -3.90 -18.55
C ASP A 165 3.76 -4.03 -17.12
N ILE A 166 3.40 -3.13 -16.20
CA ILE A 166 3.77 -3.23 -14.77
C ILE A 166 2.88 -4.23 -14.06
N ALA A 167 1.56 -4.24 -14.36
CA ALA A 167 0.64 -5.22 -13.81
C ALA A 167 1.03 -6.66 -14.18
N PHE A 168 1.49 -6.90 -15.42
CA PHE A 168 1.98 -8.19 -15.89
C PHE A 168 3.14 -8.72 -15.01
N ASP A 169 4.12 -7.86 -14.72
CA ASP A 169 5.23 -8.21 -13.83
C ASP A 169 4.74 -8.48 -12.40
N THR A 170 3.75 -7.72 -11.92
CA THR A 170 3.15 -7.89 -10.61
C THR A 170 2.43 -9.23 -10.48
N PHE A 171 1.62 -9.62 -11.46
CA PHE A 171 0.92 -10.90 -11.48
C PHE A 171 1.87 -12.08 -11.59
N ASN A 172 2.93 -11.97 -12.39
CA ASN A 172 3.91 -13.05 -12.55
C ASN A 172 4.91 -13.17 -11.39
N GLY A 173 5.24 -12.07 -10.72
CA GLY A 173 6.30 -12.00 -9.71
C GLY A 173 5.82 -11.83 -8.26
N PHE A 174 4.81 -11.00 -8.03
CA PHE A 174 4.45 -10.55 -6.69
C PHE A 174 3.09 -11.04 -6.18
N MET A 175 2.15 -11.33 -7.06
CA MET A 175 0.78 -11.73 -6.70
C MET A 175 0.45 -13.18 -7.04
N GLY A 176 1.34 -13.92 -7.70
CA GLY A 176 1.10 -15.30 -8.08
C GLY A 176 0.86 -16.20 -6.87
N GLU A 177 -0.05 -17.17 -6.99
CA GLU A 177 -0.39 -18.15 -5.93
C GLU A 177 0.78 -19.05 -5.53
N LYS A 178 1.79 -19.13 -6.36
CA LYS A 178 3.05 -19.83 -6.04
C LYS A 178 3.93 -19.06 -5.05
N GLY A 179 3.57 -17.80 -4.76
CA GLY A 179 4.27 -16.98 -3.76
C GLY A 179 3.89 -17.41 -2.34
N THR A 180 4.88 -17.71 -1.53
CA THR A 180 4.68 -17.90 -0.09
C THR A 180 4.60 -16.53 0.58
N TYR A 181 3.54 -16.32 1.37
CA TYR A 181 3.36 -15.09 2.16
C TYR A 181 3.42 -15.38 3.64
N TYR A 182 3.88 -14.41 4.39
CA TYR A 182 3.87 -14.45 5.86
C TYR A 182 3.49 -13.10 6.46
N VAL A 183 3.04 -13.13 7.70
CA VAL A 183 2.89 -11.99 8.59
C VAL A 183 3.98 -12.03 9.64
N VAL A 184 4.19 -10.93 10.33
CA VAL A 184 5.09 -10.84 11.50
C VAL A 184 4.23 -11.00 12.74
N VAL A 185 4.59 -11.97 13.60
CA VAL A 185 3.83 -12.28 14.83
C VAL A 185 3.73 -11.07 15.76
N GLU A 186 4.78 -10.25 15.81
CA GLU A 186 4.84 -9.04 16.64
C GLU A 186 4.11 -7.84 16.00
N GLY A 187 3.58 -8.02 14.77
CA GLY A 187 2.98 -6.98 13.95
C GLY A 187 3.97 -6.27 13.01
N LEU A 188 3.50 -5.92 11.81
CA LEU A 188 4.35 -5.29 10.77
C LEU A 188 4.87 -3.92 11.18
N SER A 189 4.18 -3.21 12.07
CA SER A 189 4.64 -1.91 12.62
C SER A 189 5.95 -2.01 13.39
N GLU A 190 6.38 -3.20 13.81
CA GLU A 190 7.68 -3.40 14.45
C GLU A 190 8.85 -3.07 13.51
N ILE A 191 8.69 -3.27 12.20
CA ILE A 191 9.74 -2.95 11.22
C ILE A 191 10.03 -1.45 11.21
N PRO A 192 9.08 -0.55 10.88
CA PRO A 192 9.34 0.88 10.89
C PRO A 192 9.64 1.42 12.31
N ARG A 193 9.09 0.83 13.38
CA ARG A 193 9.39 1.23 14.75
C ARG A 193 10.87 1.00 15.09
N ARG A 194 11.42 -0.16 14.73
CA ARG A 194 12.84 -0.48 14.94
C ARG A 194 13.75 0.33 14.04
N LEU A 195 13.35 0.56 12.77
CA LEU A 195 14.08 1.48 11.89
C LEU A 195 14.13 2.90 12.44
N ALA A 196 13.03 3.41 13.01
CA ALA A 196 13.03 4.73 13.65
C ALA A 196 13.95 4.78 14.87
N LYS A 197 13.96 3.71 15.68
CA LYS A 197 14.88 3.58 16.82
C LYS A 197 16.35 3.57 16.36
N ASP A 198 16.71 2.75 15.37
CA ASP A 198 18.06 2.72 14.81
C ASP A 198 18.51 4.09 14.30
N ASN A 199 17.62 4.80 13.61
CA ASN A 199 17.88 6.16 13.12
C ASN A 199 18.18 7.12 14.29
N LEU A 200 17.39 7.07 15.37
CA LEU A 200 17.63 7.87 16.57
C LEU A 200 18.99 7.55 17.20
N GLU A 201 19.33 6.27 17.34
CA GLU A 201 20.61 5.81 17.90
C GLU A 201 21.82 6.24 17.06
N MET A 202 21.63 6.41 15.74
CA MET A 202 22.63 6.96 14.83
C MET A 202 22.64 8.50 14.75
N GLY A 203 21.88 9.20 15.61
CA GLY A 203 21.86 10.66 15.68
C GLY A 203 20.93 11.35 14.69
N VAL A 204 20.08 10.61 13.96
CA VAL A 204 19.06 11.20 13.08
C VAL A 204 17.99 11.88 13.94
N ARG A 205 17.69 13.15 13.65
CA ARG A 205 16.59 13.85 14.29
C ARG A 205 15.25 13.45 13.71
N LEU A 206 14.33 13.01 14.55
CA LEU A 206 12.98 12.63 14.18
C LEU A 206 11.97 13.67 14.71
N VAL A 207 11.13 14.23 13.82
CA VAL A 207 10.14 15.26 14.16
C VAL A 207 8.79 14.85 13.59
N THR A 208 7.79 14.73 14.43
CA THR A 208 6.41 14.38 14.07
C THR A 208 5.48 15.60 14.01
N ASN A 209 4.27 15.42 13.49
CA ASN A 209 3.24 16.45 13.36
C ASN A 209 3.64 17.66 12.51
N VAL A 210 4.53 17.46 11.54
CA VAL A 210 4.98 18.51 10.60
C VAL A 210 4.42 18.22 9.21
N THR A 211 3.49 19.02 8.75
CA THR A 211 2.99 19.00 7.38
C THR A 211 3.76 20.02 6.55
N VAL A 212 4.64 19.55 5.68
CA VAL A 212 5.37 20.38 4.72
C VAL A 212 4.40 20.86 3.63
N ARG A 213 4.54 22.13 3.24
CA ARG A 213 3.66 22.80 2.26
C ARG A 213 4.44 23.49 1.14
N ASP A 214 5.69 23.84 1.40
CA ASP A 214 6.47 24.66 0.47
C ASP A 214 7.96 24.35 0.56
N LEU A 215 8.65 24.64 -0.54
CA LEU A 215 10.09 24.51 -0.71
C LEU A 215 10.61 25.71 -1.51
N ALA A 216 11.49 26.50 -0.92
CA ALA A 216 12.08 27.67 -1.53
C ALA A 216 13.61 27.64 -1.47
N LYS A 217 14.28 28.09 -2.54
CA LYS A 217 15.75 28.23 -2.56
C LYS A 217 16.15 29.46 -1.74
N GLU A 218 17.08 29.28 -0.79
CA GLU A 218 17.68 30.35 0.00
C GLU A 218 19.21 30.23 -0.02
N GLY A 219 19.89 30.99 -0.91
CA GLY A 219 21.34 30.87 -1.10
C GLY A 219 21.75 29.47 -1.53
N ASP A 220 22.66 28.83 -0.77
CA ASP A 220 23.16 27.47 -1.04
C ASP A 220 22.32 26.37 -0.40
N CYS A 221 21.24 26.71 0.28
CA CYS A 221 20.35 25.74 0.92
C CYS A 221 18.88 25.91 0.47
N TRP A 222 18.05 24.99 0.94
CA TRP A 222 16.62 25.00 0.74
C TRP A 222 15.91 25.29 2.06
N LYS A 223 14.94 26.20 2.04
CA LYS A 223 13.98 26.39 3.11
C LYS A 223 12.77 25.51 2.83
N VAL A 224 12.52 24.59 3.74
CA VAL A 224 11.32 23.76 3.79
C VAL A 224 10.37 24.38 4.78
N ALA A 225 9.15 24.70 4.35
CA ALA A 225 8.15 25.37 5.17
C ALA A 225 6.83 24.60 5.24
N GLY A 226 6.09 24.81 6.29
CA GLY A 226 4.80 24.17 6.52
C GLY A 226 4.20 24.52 7.86
N VAL A 227 3.49 23.56 8.46
CA VAL A 227 2.85 23.73 9.77
C VAL A 227 3.20 22.55 10.69
N CYS A 228 3.41 22.85 11.98
CA CYS A 228 3.54 21.87 13.06
C CYS A 228 2.45 22.16 14.10
N MET A 229 1.51 21.22 14.30
CA MET A 229 0.37 21.43 15.20
C MET A 229 -0.27 22.81 15.02
N GLU A 230 -0.65 23.12 13.77
CA GLU A 230 -1.30 24.37 13.33
C GLU A 230 -0.43 25.65 13.44
N LYS A 231 0.79 25.55 13.94
CA LYS A 231 1.71 26.70 14.00
C LYS A 231 2.67 26.70 12.81
N PRO A 232 3.05 27.89 12.29
CA PRO A 232 4.06 27.98 11.24
C PRO A 232 5.36 27.27 11.64
N TRP A 233 5.86 26.45 10.74
CA TRP A 233 7.10 25.71 10.91
C TRP A 233 8.01 25.88 9.68
N SER A 234 9.30 25.98 9.88
CA SER A 234 10.28 25.93 8.81
C SER A 234 11.62 25.39 9.28
N SER A 235 12.37 24.82 8.35
CA SER A 235 13.74 24.36 8.55
C SER A 235 14.55 24.56 7.28
N ARG A 236 15.89 24.57 7.38
CA ARG A 236 16.81 24.71 6.26
C ARG A 236 17.64 23.45 6.09
N ALA A 237 17.93 23.09 4.83
CA ALA A 237 18.78 21.95 4.52
C ALA A 237 19.57 22.17 3.22
N LYS A 238 20.77 21.59 3.13
CA LYS A 238 21.56 21.56 1.90
C LYS A 238 20.95 20.62 0.86
N ARG A 239 20.35 19.52 1.32
CA ARG A 239 19.68 18.50 0.50
C ARG A 239 18.31 18.18 1.08
N VAL A 240 17.31 18.08 0.22
CA VAL A 240 15.94 17.73 0.59
C VAL A 240 15.50 16.49 -0.15
N ILE A 241 14.96 15.50 0.59
CA ILE A 241 14.48 14.25 0.02
C ILE A 241 12.99 14.13 0.36
N PHE A 242 12.13 14.09 -0.64
CA PHE A 242 10.71 13.83 -0.48
C PHE A 242 10.45 12.32 -0.56
N ALA A 243 10.24 11.70 0.58
CA ALA A 243 9.88 10.28 0.73
C ALA A 243 8.39 10.15 1.12
N VAL A 244 7.53 10.76 0.33
CA VAL A 244 6.10 10.94 0.59
C VAL A 244 5.23 10.23 -0.46
N THR A 245 3.91 10.21 -0.25
CA THR A 245 2.97 9.73 -1.28
C THR A 245 2.85 10.73 -2.44
N ARG A 246 2.42 10.22 -3.60
CA ARG A 246 2.14 11.07 -4.78
C ARG A 246 1.21 12.25 -4.43
N ASN A 247 0.14 12.00 -3.66
CA ASN A 247 -0.82 13.04 -3.29
C ASN A 247 -0.21 14.09 -2.36
N ALA A 248 0.67 13.69 -1.45
CA ALA A 248 1.41 14.63 -0.61
C ALA A 248 2.40 15.47 -1.44
N LEU A 249 3.12 14.85 -2.38
CA LEU A 249 4.03 15.56 -3.29
C LEU A 249 3.28 16.58 -4.16
N ALA A 250 2.07 16.25 -4.62
CA ALA A 250 1.23 17.14 -5.42
C ALA A 250 0.85 18.45 -4.69
N GLN A 251 0.91 18.48 -3.35
CA GLN A 251 0.63 19.69 -2.55
C GLN A 251 1.82 20.65 -2.49
N ILE A 252 2.99 20.24 -2.95
CA ILE A 252 4.18 21.10 -3.01
C ILE A 252 4.19 21.81 -4.37
N PRO A 253 4.16 23.16 -4.41
CA PRO A 253 4.00 23.92 -5.65
C PRO A 253 5.02 23.57 -6.75
N MET A 254 6.24 23.25 -6.37
CA MET A 254 7.30 22.82 -7.30
C MET A 254 6.92 21.58 -8.12
N PHE A 255 6.14 20.64 -7.56
CA PHE A 255 5.78 19.38 -8.18
C PHE A 255 4.35 19.34 -8.71
N ALA A 256 3.51 20.29 -8.33
CA ALA A 256 2.12 20.36 -8.76
C ALA A 256 2.01 20.32 -10.30
N GLY A 257 1.17 19.43 -10.83
CA GLY A 257 0.96 19.29 -12.29
C GLY A 257 2.13 18.69 -13.08
N LYS A 258 3.23 18.28 -12.43
CA LYS A 258 4.37 17.66 -13.12
C LYS A 258 4.09 16.19 -13.45
N TRP A 259 4.76 15.68 -14.48
CA TRP A 259 4.55 14.33 -15.02
C TRP A 259 4.63 13.22 -13.95
N MET A 260 5.54 13.32 -13.00
CA MET A 260 5.69 12.38 -11.90
C MET A 260 4.49 12.37 -10.95
N VAL A 261 3.71 13.46 -10.92
CA VAL A 261 2.47 13.57 -10.16
C VAL A 261 1.27 13.15 -11.02
N THR A 262 1.19 13.61 -12.28
CA THR A 262 0.06 13.29 -13.16
C THR A 262 0.09 11.87 -13.69
N GLY A 263 1.26 11.29 -13.86
CA GLY A 263 1.47 9.92 -14.38
C GLY A 263 1.25 8.79 -13.37
N VAL A 264 0.98 9.14 -12.11
CA VAL A 264 0.68 8.18 -11.03
C VAL A 264 -0.66 8.54 -10.41
N ARG A 265 -1.50 7.55 -10.13
CA ARG A 265 -2.76 7.71 -9.39
C ARG A 265 -2.72 6.93 -8.09
N MET A 266 -3.31 7.50 -7.04
CA MET A 266 -3.53 6.77 -5.79
C MET A 266 -4.99 6.35 -5.70
N GLU A 267 -5.20 5.10 -5.36
CA GLU A 267 -6.51 4.54 -5.13
C GLU A 267 -6.76 4.29 -3.65
N PRO A 268 -7.97 4.53 -3.18
CA PRO A 268 -8.34 4.24 -1.81
C PRO A 268 -8.37 2.74 -1.55
N LEU A 269 -8.23 2.39 -0.26
CA LEU A 269 -8.30 1.03 0.23
C LEU A 269 -9.05 1.03 1.55
N VAL A 270 -9.95 0.07 1.75
CA VAL A 270 -10.71 -0.07 2.99
C VAL A 270 -10.60 -1.48 3.53
N ARG A 271 -10.29 -1.58 4.82
CA ARG A 271 -10.36 -2.82 5.58
C ARG A 271 -11.38 -2.68 6.69
N ILE A 272 -12.30 -3.63 6.77
CA ILE A 272 -13.32 -3.67 7.80
C ILE A 272 -13.17 -4.97 8.55
N TYR A 273 -13.04 -4.85 9.87
CA TYR A 273 -12.93 -5.99 10.78
C TYR A 273 -14.15 -6.08 11.67
N ALA A 274 -14.52 -7.31 12.01
CA ALA A 274 -15.55 -7.60 12.98
C ALA A 274 -15.06 -8.66 13.97
N ARG A 275 -15.44 -8.52 15.24
CA ARG A 275 -15.23 -9.55 16.24
C ARG A 275 -16.58 -10.13 16.64
N PHE A 276 -16.70 -11.43 16.47
CA PHE A 276 -17.91 -12.19 16.75
C PHE A 276 -17.82 -12.98 18.04
N PRO A 277 -18.96 -13.23 18.72
CA PRO A 277 -19.00 -14.10 19.87
C PRO A 277 -18.57 -15.53 19.53
N LEU A 278 -18.02 -16.23 20.52
CA LEU A 278 -17.62 -17.62 20.39
C LEU A 278 -18.73 -18.53 20.93
N ALA A 279 -19.33 -19.34 20.07
CA ALA A 279 -20.25 -20.42 20.47
C ALA A 279 -19.45 -21.70 20.73
N LYS A 280 -19.44 -22.19 21.98
CA LYS A 280 -18.63 -23.36 22.41
C LYS A 280 -17.15 -23.22 22.04
N GLY A 281 -16.58 -22.01 22.19
CA GLY A 281 -15.18 -21.68 21.89
C GLY A 281 -14.85 -21.53 20.42
N LYS A 282 -15.82 -21.46 19.51
CA LYS A 282 -15.62 -21.31 18.07
C LYS A 282 -16.48 -20.17 17.52
N PRO A 283 -15.94 -19.32 16.62
CA PRO A 283 -16.74 -18.34 15.89
C PRO A 283 -17.54 -19.03 14.78
N TRP A 284 -18.54 -18.33 14.21
CA TRP A 284 -19.34 -18.85 13.09
C TRP A 284 -18.49 -19.23 11.87
N PHE A 285 -17.34 -18.57 11.71
CA PHE A 285 -16.41 -18.75 10.59
C PHE A 285 -15.23 -19.69 10.88
N HIS A 286 -15.32 -20.54 11.90
CA HIS A 286 -14.19 -21.41 12.31
C HIS A 286 -13.69 -22.38 11.23
N ASP A 287 -14.54 -22.70 10.26
CA ASP A 287 -14.28 -23.54 9.09
C ASP A 287 -14.28 -22.77 7.76
N VAL A 288 -14.38 -21.44 7.82
CA VAL A 288 -14.28 -20.56 6.65
C VAL A 288 -12.82 -20.26 6.35
N GLY A 289 -12.41 -20.48 5.11
CA GLY A 289 -11.09 -20.09 4.60
C GLY A 289 -11.04 -18.64 4.12
N HIS A 290 -9.90 -18.23 3.55
CA HIS A 290 -9.82 -16.99 2.79
C HIS A 290 -10.79 -17.07 1.61
N THR A 291 -11.77 -16.17 1.57
CA THR A 291 -12.85 -16.21 0.59
C THR A 291 -12.84 -14.93 -0.24
N THR A 292 -12.91 -15.08 -1.58
CA THR A 292 -13.17 -14.00 -2.53
C THR A 292 -14.62 -14.03 -2.98
N THR A 293 -15.16 -12.86 -3.37
CA THR A 293 -16.53 -12.75 -3.85
C THR A 293 -16.69 -11.63 -4.86
N ASN A 294 -17.69 -11.77 -5.73
CA ASN A 294 -18.09 -10.77 -6.71
C ASN A 294 -18.94 -9.62 -6.13
N ASN A 295 -19.39 -9.72 -4.88
CA ASN A 295 -20.18 -8.66 -4.25
C ASN A 295 -19.29 -7.55 -3.64
N VAL A 296 -19.93 -6.52 -3.08
CA VAL A 296 -19.24 -5.33 -2.50
C VAL A 296 -18.32 -5.63 -1.31
N ILE A 297 -18.38 -6.83 -0.73
CA ILE A 297 -17.50 -7.30 0.35
C ILE A 297 -16.08 -7.59 -0.18
N ARG A 298 -15.95 -8.14 -1.37
CA ARG A 298 -14.75 -8.59 -2.12
C ARG A 298 -13.96 -9.69 -1.42
N TYR A 299 -13.55 -9.51 -0.17
CA TYR A 299 -12.81 -10.52 0.60
C TYR A 299 -13.37 -10.72 1.98
N VAL A 300 -13.41 -12.00 2.39
CA VAL A 300 -13.68 -12.43 3.78
C VAL A 300 -12.47 -13.24 4.23
N ILE A 301 -11.74 -12.75 5.24
CA ILE A 301 -10.48 -13.36 5.66
C ILE A 301 -10.48 -13.57 7.18
N PRO A 302 -10.56 -14.83 7.67
CA PRO A 302 -10.33 -15.12 9.07
C PRO A 302 -8.93 -14.67 9.52
N ILE A 303 -8.87 -13.85 10.56
CA ILE A 303 -7.59 -13.30 11.07
C ILE A 303 -7.16 -14.04 12.33
N ASN A 304 -8.05 -14.10 13.33
CA ASN A 304 -7.81 -14.82 14.58
C ASN A 304 -9.10 -15.48 15.04
N PRO A 305 -9.40 -16.71 14.58
CA PRO A 305 -10.61 -17.42 14.95
C PRO A 305 -10.72 -17.69 16.46
N ALA A 306 -9.60 -17.87 17.18
CA ALA A 306 -9.62 -18.06 18.62
C ALA A 306 -10.17 -16.86 19.39
N GLU A 307 -10.04 -15.66 18.80
CA GLU A 307 -10.51 -14.39 19.32
C GLU A 307 -11.79 -13.87 18.64
N GLY A 308 -12.37 -14.67 17.75
CA GLY A 308 -13.56 -14.30 16.97
C GLY A 308 -13.29 -13.18 15.94
N LEU A 309 -12.03 -12.89 15.59
CA LEU A 309 -11.66 -11.80 14.71
C LEU A 309 -11.58 -12.23 13.26
N ILE A 310 -12.29 -11.49 12.40
CA ILE A 310 -12.31 -11.66 10.96
C ILE A 310 -12.20 -10.30 10.26
N MET A 311 -11.45 -10.23 9.18
CA MET A 311 -11.58 -9.15 8.21
C MET A 311 -12.77 -9.48 7.33
N ILE A 312 -13.87 -8.76 7.56
CA ILE A 312 -15.18 -9.07 6.97
C ILE A 312 -15.40 -8.40 5.62
N SER A 313 -14.58 -7.40 5.31
CA SER A 313 -14.49 -6.79 3.97
C SER A 313 -13.11 -6.20 3.75
N TYR A 314 -12.59 -6.38 2.55
CA TYR A 314 -11.38 -5.73 2.06
C TYR A 314 -11.58 -5.32 0.61
N THR A 315 -11.47 -4.04 0.35
CA THR A 315 -11.81 -3.41 -0.94
C THR A 315 -10.82 -2.35 -1.34
N ASP A 316 -10.69 -2.11 -2.63
CA ASP A 316 -9.90 -1.03 -3.21
C ASP A 316 -10.69 -0.24 -4.26
N ALA A 317 -10.13 0.82 -4.78
CA ALA A 317 -10.66 1.65 -5.86
C ALA A 317 -12.16 1.99 -5.66
N SER A 318 -12.99 1.76 -6.67
CA SER A 318 -14.42 2.07 -6.63
C SER A 318 -15.18 1.33 -5.53
N ASP A 319 -14.77 0.10 -5.18
CA ASP A 319 -15.41 -0.67 -4.11
C ASP A 319 -15.05 -0.10 -2.72
N ALA A 320 -13.85 0.45 -2.56
CA ALA A 320 -13.49 1.18 -1.34
C ALA A 320 -14.30 2.47 -1.18
N LEU A 321 -14.54 3.20 -2.29
CA LEU A 321 -15.35 4.41 -2.28
C LEU A 321 -16.80 4.12 -1.86
N HIS A 322 -17.33 2.95 -2.18
CA HIS A 322 -18.65 2.50 -1.71
C HIS A 322 -18.76 2.54 -0.17
N TRP A 323 -17.70 2.15 0.52
CA TRP A 323 -17.66 2.13 1.99
C TRP A 323 -17.28 3.47 2.62
N ILE A 324 -16.41 4.25 1.97
CA ILE A 324 -15.89 5.52 2.53
C ILE A 324 -17.00 6.55 2.72
N GLY A 325 -17.91 6.67 1.77
CA GLY A 325 -19.01 7.64 1.83
C GLY A 325 -20.20 7.23 2.69
N LYS A 326 -20.21 5.99 3.23
CA LYS A 326 -21.41 5.41 3.87
C LYS A 326 -21.40 5.63 5.39
N PRO A 327 -22.53 6.05 6.01
CA PRO A 327 -22.67 6.11 7.47
C PRO A 327 -22.38 4.77 8.13
N LYS A 328 -21.88 4.81 9.37
CA LYS A 328 -21.44 3.62 10.12
C LYS A 328 -22.54 2.55 10.20
N GLU A 329 -23.73 2.94 10.59
CA GLU A 329 -24.87 2.03 10.83
C GLU A 329 -25.34 1.38 9.52
N GLU A 330 -25.40 2.16 8.43
CA GLU A 330 -25.78 1.66 7.11
C GLU A 330 -24.74 0.67 6.59
N ARG A 331 -23.44 1.00 6.73
CA ARG A 331 -22.32 0.14 6.33
C ARG A 331 -22.36 -1.19 7.07
N GLN A 332 -22.55 -1.18 8.40
CA GLN A 332 -22.66 -2.41 9.22
C GLN A 332 -23.84 -3.27 8.80
N LYS A 333 -25.01 -2.66 8.61
CA LYS A 333 -26.23 -3.35 8.17
C LYS A 333 -26.04 -4.01 6.80
N GLU A 334 -25.45 -3.29 5.84
CA GLU A 334 -25.22 -3.82 4.50
C GLU A 334 -24.19 -4.96 4.51
N ILE A 335 -23.10 -4.83 5.24
CA ILE A 335 -22.11 -5.89 5.38
C ILE A 335 -22.75 -7.15 5.96
N MET A 336 -23.58 -7.04 7.00
CA MET A 336 -24.25 -8.21 7.59
C MET A 336 -25.25 -8.85 6.63
N LEU A 337 -25.93 -8.04 5.81
CA LEU A 337 -26.81 -8.56 4.76
C LEU A 337 -26.03 -9.38 3.74
N GLU A 338 -24.93 -8.82 3.24
CA GLU A 338 -24.11 -9.46 2.20
C GLU A 338 -23.38 -10.70 2.72
N ILE A 339 -22.88 -10.67 3.96
CA ILE A 339 -22.26 -11.86 4.59
C ILE A 339 -23.26 -12.99 4.74
N ARG A 340 -24.50 -12.70 5.15
CA ARG A 340 -25.55 -13.73 5.26
C ARG A 340 -25.96 -14.30 3.90
N ARG A 341 -25.87 -13.50 2.83
CA ARG A 341 -26.06 -14.00 1.47
C ARG A 341 -24.94 -14.92 1.01
N LEU A 342 -23.69 -14.57 1.39
CA LEU A 342 -22.51 -15.36 1.03
C LEU A 342 -22.41 -16.69 1.79
N PHE A 343 -22.98 -16.78 2.98
CA PHE A 343 -22.92 -17.94 3.87
C PHE A 343 -24.32 -18.32 4.39
N PRO A 344 -25.26 -18.64 3.47
CA PRO A 344 -26.64 -18.94 3.85
C PRO A 344 -26.77 -20.21 4.72
N GLU A 345 -25.76 -21.08 4.69
CA GLU A 345 -25.68 -22.30 5.50
C GLU A 345 -25.21 -22.04 6.94
N LYS A 346 -24.84 -20.79 7.28
CA LYS A 346 -24.31 -20.43 8.60
C LYS A 346 -25.33 -19.62 9.39
N GLU A 347 -25.43 -19.91 10.68
CA GLU A 347 -26.06 -19.00 11.63
C GLU A 347 -25.07 -17.94 12.07
N ILE A 348 -25.23 -16.71 11.57
CA ILE A 348 -24.27 -15.62 11.77
C ILE A 348 -24.84 -14.64 12.80
N PRO A 349 -24.27 -14.59 14.03
CA PRO A 349 -24.69 -13.65 15.07
C PRO A 349 -24.27 -12.20 14.70
N GLU A 350 -24.76 -11.23 15.48
CA GLU A 350 -24.24 -9.87 15.37
C GLU A 350 -22.82 -9.78 15.95
N PRO A 351 -21.92 -8.99 15.33
CA PRO A 351 -20.59 -8.75 15.87
C PRO A 351 -20.64 -7.97 17.19
N GLU A 352 -19.76 -8.31 18.12
CA GLU A 352 -19.56 -7.56 19.35
C GLU A 352 -18.81 -6.25 19.13
N HIS A 353 -17.89 -6.24 18.16
CA HIS A 353 -17.05 -5.09 17.83
C HIS A 353 -16.82 -4.95 16.33
N TRP A 354 -16.69 -3.69 15.90
CA TRP A 354 -16.36 -3.31 14.55
C TRP A 354 -15.15 -2.40 14.52
N SER A 355 -14.27 -2.58 13.55
CA SER A 355 -13.19 -1.66 13.23
C SER A 355 -13.19 -1.33 11.75
N TYR A 356 -12.97 -0.06 11.43
CA TYR A 356 -13.03 0.48 10.09
C TYR A 356 -11.77 1.29 9.81
N HIS A 357 -11.01 0.85 8.81
CA HIS A 357 -9.72 1.43 8.45
C HIS A 357 -9.73 1.90 6.99
N PRO A 358 -10.18 3.15 6.74
CA PRO A 358 -10.13 3.76 5.42
C PRO A 358 -8.75 4.37 5.16
N TRP A 359 -8.16 4.03 4.04
CA TRP A 359 -6.95 4.62 3.51
C TRP A 359 -7.31 5.37 2.24
N ALA A 360 -7.51 6.70 2.33
CA ALA A 360 -7.81 7.53 1.16
C ALA A 360 -6.65 7.51 0.15
N ASP A 361 -5.41 7.52 0.66
CA ASP A 361 -4.17 7.34 -0.08
C ASP A 361 -3.68 5.89 0.13
N GLY A 362 -4.44 4.90 -0.31
CA GLY A 362 -4.16 3.48 -0.07
C GLY A 362 -2.93 2.99 -0.81
N CYS A 363 -3.00 2.90 -2.12
CA CYS A 363 -1.93 2.40 -2.98
C CYS A 363 -1.73 3.29 -4.21
N SER A 364 -0.53 3.26 -4.78
CA SER A 364 -0.18 4.03 -5.96
C SER A 364 -0.07 3.14 -7.20
N TYR A 365 -0.41 3.70 -8.35
CA TYR A 365 -0.45 2.99 -9.63
C TYR A 365 0.07 3.87 -10.76
N TRP A 366 1.05 3.39 -11.52
CA TRP A 366 1.45 4.00 -12.78
C TRP A 366 0.30 3.94 -13.77
N LEU A 367 -0.03 5.09 -14.37
CA LEU A 367 -1.07 5.17 -15.37
C LEU A 367 -0.55 4.76 -16.75
N PRO A 368 -1.44 4.25 -17.65
CA PRO A 368 -1.11 4.04 -19.05
C PRO A 368 -0.63 5.32 -19.75
N TYR A 369 0.27 5.16 -20.73
CA TYR A 369 0.62 6.23 -21.65
C TYR A 369 -0.60 6.64 -22.51
N PRO A 370 -0.83 7.92 -22.84
CA PRO A 370 0.08 9.06 -22.66
C PRO A 370 -0.02 9.82 -21.31
N VAL A 371 -0.93 9.44 -20.41
CA VAL A 371 -1.05 10.09 -19.10
C VAL A 371 0.15 9.73 -18.21
N GLY A 372 0.47 8.44 -18.16
CA GLY A 372 1.70 7.94 -17.54
C GLY A 372 2.93 8.08 -18.44
N PRO A 373 4.12 7.74 -17.94
CA PRO A 373 5.36 7.78 -18.74
C PRO A 373 5.36 6.70 -19.84
N LEU A 374 6.08 6.94 -20.90
CA LEU A 374 6.28 5.93 -21.97
C LEU A 374 6.91 4.64 -21.39
N ASP A 375 7.92 4.79 -20.55
CA ASP A 375 8.62 3.70 -19.86
C ASP A 375 8.63 3.95 -18.35
N ALA A 376 7.81 3.19 -17.60
CA ALA A 376 7.73 3.32 -16.15
C ALA A 376 9.00 2.84 -15.44
N ARG A 377 9.71 1.84 -16.01
CA ARG A 377 10.94 1.32 -15.41
C ARG A 377 12.07 2.35 -15.48
N LYS A 378 12.12 3.13 -16.55
CA LYS A 378 13.02 4.28 -16.67
C LYS A 378 12.56 5.44 -15.79
N ALA A 379 11.27 5.74 -15.81
CA ALA A 379 10.67 6.85 -15.07
C ALA A 379 10.91 6.76 -13.55
N GLN A 380 10.93 5.54 -12.96
CA GLN A 380 11.24 5.40 -11.53
C GLN A 380 12.62 5.92 -11.13
N HIS A 381 13.61 5.89 -12.03
CA HIS A 381 14.95 6.46 -11.84
C HIS A 381 14.98 7.97 -12.11
N GLU A 382 14.25 8.43 -13.13
CA GLU A 382 14.15 9.85 -13.46
C GLU A 382 13.49 10.67 -12.34
N VAL A 383 12.60 10.06 -11.55
CA VAL A 383 11.97 10.68 -10.38
C VAL A 383 12.97 10.93 -9.25
N HIS A 384 14.04 10.15 -9.13
CA HIS A 384 15.00 10.28 -8.04
C HIS A 384 15.63 11.68 -7.98
N TYR A 385 15.96 12.27 -9.14
CA TYR A 385 16.54 13.61 -9.23
C TYR A 385 15.90 14.40 -10.39
N PRO A 386 14.65 14.87 -10.23
CA PRO A 386 13.82 15.29 -11.34
C PRO A 386 14.23 16.62 -11.98
N TYR A 387 14.89 17.49 -11.23
CA TYR A 387 15.20 18.86 -11.66
C TYR A 387 16.63 19.28 -11.31
N PRO A 388 17.68 18.59 -11.79
CA PRO A 388 19.08 18.88 -11.40
C PRO A 388 19.53 20.31 -11.71
N ALA A 389 19.04 20.90 -12.79
CA ALA A 389 19.40 22.25 -13.19
C ALA A 389 18.68 23.36 -12.42
N THR A 390 17.39 23.16 -12.09
CA THR A 390 16.53 24.19 -11.48
C THR A 390 16.29 23.98 -9.99
N ALA A 391 16.39 22.75 -9.52
CA ALA A 391 16.26 22.38 -8.10
C ALA A 391 17.40 21.42 -7.70
N PRO A 392 18.67 21.88 -7.71
CA PRO A 392 19.79 21.02 -7.33
C PRO A 392 19.66 20.58 -5.88
N ASN A 393 20.00 19.30 -5.61
CA ASN A 393 19.91 18.68 -4.27
C ASN A 393 18.48 18.51 -3.74
N VAL A 394 17.48 18.45 -4.63
CA VAL A 394 16.11 18.06 -4.30
C VAL A 394 15.80 16.71 -4.95
N TYR A 395 15.44 15.73 -4.12
CA TYR A 395 15.27 14.34 -4.50
C TYR A 395 13.87 13.84 -4.14
N VAL A 396 13.40 12.81 -4.84
CA VAL A 396 12.11 12.18 -4.59
C VAL A 396 12.28 10.67 -4.60
N CYS A 397 11.66 9.98 -3.65
CA CYS A 397 11.59 8.51 -3.64
C CYS A 397 10.32 8.01 -2.93
N GLY A 398 10.04 6.73 -3.07
CA GLY A 398 8.96 6.07 -2.35
C GLY A 398 8.18 5.10 -3.22
N GLU A 399 7.23 4.42 -2.60
CA GLU A 399 6.39 3.41 -3.23
C GLU A 399 5.66 3.94 -4.47
N SER A 400 5.23 5.20 -4.43
CA SER A 400 4.44 5.80 -5.52
C SER A 400 5.15 5.76 -6.88
N TRP A 401 6.46 5.71 -6.91
CA TRP A 401 7.27 5.72 -8.15
C TRP A 401 8.06 4.43 -8.37
N SER A 402 7.84 3.43 -7.56
CA SER A 402 8.43 2.11 -7.74
C SER A 402 7.74 1.32 -8.86
N CYS A 403 8.44 0.39 -9.48
CA CYS A 403 7.82 -0.67 -10.29
C CYS A 403 7.29 -1.84 -9.42
N CYS A 404 7.48 -1.78 -8.10
CA CYS A 404 6.86 -2.67 -7.12
C CYS A 404 5.87 -1.88 -6.26
N GLN A 405 4.96 -1.13 -6.91
CA GLN A 405 3.91 -0.36 -6.23
C GLN A 405 3.05 -1.27 -5.37
N THR A 406 2.31 -0.70 -4.42
CA THR A 406 1.42 -1.39 -3.47
C THR A 406 2.12 -2.17 -2.33
N TRP A 407 3.45 -2.31 -2.37
CA TRP A 407 4.22 -3.09 -1.41
C TRP A 407 5.25 -2.26 -0.64
N MET A 408 5.52 -2.64 0.62
CA MET A 408 6.62 -2.08 1.41
C MET A 408 7.97 -2.23 0.70
N GLU A 409 8.16 -3.35 0.02
CA GLU A 409 9.36 -3.65 -0.77
C GLU A 409 9.62 -2.57 -1.83
N GLY A 410 8.57 -2.10 -2.52
CA GLY A 410 8.68 -1.03 -3.51
C GLY A 410 9.18 0.28 -2.92
N ALA A 411 8.70 0.63 -1.72
CA ALA A 411 9.16 1.83 -1.02
C ALA A 411 10.65 1.78 -0.70
N VAL A 412 11.13 0.64 -0.20
CA VAL A 412 12.53 0.44 0.20
C VAL A 412 13.44 0.34 -1.02
N ARG A 413 13.05 -0.43 -2.05
CA ARG A 413 13.83 -0.54 -3.31
C ARG A 413 14.01 0.79 -4.01
N ASN A 414 12.94 1.58 -4.11
CA ASN A 414 13.03 2.89 -4.77
C ASN A 414 13.91 3.87 -3.98
N ALA A 415 13.85 3.86 -2.64
CA ALA A 415 14.73 4.65 -1.79
C ALA A 415 16.19 4.19 -1.86
N GLN A 416 16.46 2.87 -1.97
CA GLN A 416 17.79 2.31 -2.18
C GLN A 416 18.36 2.79 -3.53
N GLY A 417 17.55 2.72 -4.61
CA GLY A 417 17.95 3.19 -5.93
C GLY A 417 18.36 4.66 -5.92
N LEU A 418 17.58 5.53 -5.26
CA LEU A 418 17.97 6.93 -5.07
C LEU A 418 19.33 7.06 -4.37
N PHE A 419 19.55 6.29 -3.30
CA PHE A 419 20.79 6.34 -2.54
C PHE A 419 21.99 5.92 -3.38
N ASP A 420 21.87 4.83 -4.13
CA ASP A 420 22.94 4.25 -4.93
C ASP A 420 23.31 5.14 -6.14
N GLU A 421 22.33 5.86 -6.71
CA GLU A 421 22.51 6.68 -7.92
C GLU A 421 22.96 8.12 -7.63
N HIS A 422 22.55 8.70 -6.47
CA HIS A 422 22.67 10.16 -6.28
C HIS A 422 23.21 10.60 -4.91
N LEU A 423 23.35 9.71 -3.92
CA LEU A 423 23.68 10.08 -2.54
C LEU A 423 24.89 9.30 -1.99
#